data_476a29e6fdd6be36f3f17c668044c599
#
_entry.id   476a29e6fdd6be36f3f17c668044c599
#
_cell.length_a   1.000
_cell.length_b   1.000
_cell.length_c   1.000
_cell.angle_alpha   90.00
_cell.angle_beta   90.00
_cell.angle_gamma   90.00
#
_symmetry.space_group_name_H-M   'P 1'
#
loop_
_entity.id
_entity.type
_entity.pdbx_description
1 polymer ?
#
loop_
_entity_poly.entity_id
_entity_poly.type
_entity_poly.pdbx_seq_one_letter_code
_entity_poly.pdbx_strand_id
1 'polypeptide(L)'
;QDLASEVASFMKAEKLIFISSLDGVYINGALQKRLSLTTLAQLIACDKVQSGLERKILQSAYKCCSKQVARVHLITEKTDGALLSELFTREGAGTLISEDKSETIRQAKIEDIGGLLELIQPLEQRGILVKRSRERLEVEIEQFYVSIHPEGFMLGCAALYPLDENMGEIACVATHPDFTKQGTAS
;
A
#
# COMPACT_ATOMS: atom_id res chain seq x y z
N GLN A 1 12.04 4.70 -23.07
CA GLN A 1 11.66 4.09 -21.78
C GLN A 1 12.87 4.00 -20.86
N ASP A 2 14.01 3.55 -21.34
CA ASP A 2 15.26 3.51 -20.54
C ASP A 2 15.67 4.90 -20.06
N LEU A 3 15.55 5.93 -20.91
CA LEU A 3 15.85 7.31 -20.52
C LEU A 3 14.92 7.81 -19.42
N ALA A 4 13.61 7.55 -19.52
CA ALA A 4 12.65 7.92 -18.47
C ALA A 4 12.99 7.26 -17.13
N SER A 5 13.40 5.99 -17.16
CA SER A 5 13.84 5.24 -15.99
C SER A 5 15.11 5.82 -15.36
N GLU A 6 16.09 6.18 -16.16
CA GLU A 6 17.33 6.78 -15.65
C GLU A 6 17.07 8.18 -15.06
N VAL A 7 16.25 9.01 -15.74
CA VAL A 7 15.87 10.33 -15.24
C VAL A 7 15.11 10.22 -13.93
N ALA A 8 14.09 9.34 -13.85
CA ALA A 8 13.32 9.13 -12.62
C ALA A 8 14.20 8.68 -11.46
N SER A 9 15.13 7.76 -11.73
CA SER A 9 16.09 7.27 -10.72
C SER A 9 17.06 8.38 -10.28
N PHE A 10 17.59 9.17 -11.22
CA PHE A 10 18.49 10.28 -10.91
C PHE A 10 17.81 11.36 -10.07
N MET A 11 16.56 11.69 -10.39
CA MET A 11 15.75 12.67 -9.66
C MET A 11 15.23 12.12 -8.32
N LYS A 12 15.44 10.84 -8.01
CA LYS A 12 14.83 10.15 -6.87
C LYS A 12 13.31 10.35 -6.83
N ALA A 13 12.69 10.22 -8.01
CA ALA A 13 11.24 10.41 -8.13
C ALA A 13 10.49 9.41 -7.23
N GLU A 14 9.48 9.87 -6.54
CA GLU A 14 8.62 9.00 -5.73
C GLU A 14 7.79 8.08 -6.62
N LYS A 15 7.34 8.59 -7.76
CA LYS A 15 6.48 7.89 -8.72
C LYS A 15 6.98 8.08 -10.14
N LEU A 16 6.91 7.03 -10.95
CA LEU A 16 7.06 7.08 -12.40
C LEU A 16 5.80 6.50 -13.03
N ILE A 17 5.20 7.21 -13.97
CA ILE A 17 3.98 6.78 -14.65
C ILE A 17 4.28 6.56 -16.12
N PHE A 18 4.13 5.33 -16.59
CA PHE A 18 4.14 4.99 -18.00
C PHE A 18 2.72 5.03 -18.56
N ILE A 19 2.51 5.94 -19.52
CA ILE A 19 1.26 6.00 -20.29
C ILE A 19 1.53 5.33 -21.63
N SER A 20 0.79 4.29 -21.95
CA SER A 20 1.02 3.49 -23.16
C SER A 20 -0.28 2.91 -23.73
N SER A 21 -0.17 2.18 -24.82
CA SER A 21 -1.32 1.45 -25.39
C SER A 21 -1.72 0.20 -24.58
N LEU A 22 -0.95 -0.15 -23.55
CA LEU A 22 -1.22 -1.30 -22.66
C LEU A 22 -2.14 -0.86 -21.52
N ASP A 23 -3.15 -1.65 -21.23
CA ASP A 23 -4.11 -1.37 -20.15
C ASP A 23 -3.56 -1.74 -18.76
N GLY A 24 -2.40 -2.39 -18.71
CA GLY A 24 -1.72 -2.89 -17.51
C GLY A 24 -1.09 -4.25 -17.77
N VAL A 25 -0.72 -4.95 -16.71
CA VAL A 25 -0.11 -6.28 -16.77
C VAL A 25 -1.17 -7.35 -16.54
N TYR A 26 -1.24 -8.33 -17.42
CA TYR A 26 -2.17 -9.46 -17.30
C TYR A 26 -1.43 -10.73 -16.90
N ILE A 27 -1.94 -11.44 -15.90
CA ILE A 27 -1.50 -12.79 -15.51
C ILE A 27 -2.69 -13.72 -15.59
N ASN A 28 -2.56 -14.79 -16.38
CA ASN A 28 -3.65 -15.76 -16.61
C ASN A 28 -4.99 -15.11 -17.05
N GLY A 29 -4.90 -14.05 -17.86
CA GLY A 29 -6.07 -13.32 -18.37
C GLY A 29 -6.70 -12.31 -17.40
N ALA A 30 -6.19 -12.18 -16.18
CA ALA A 30 -6.65 -11.20 -15.20
C ALA A 30 -5.68 -10.01 -15.08
N LEU A 31 -6.22 -8.78 -15.15
CA LEU A 31 -5.45 -7.56 -14.91
C LEU A 31 -4.94 -7.52 -13.48
N GLN A 32 -3.64 -7.36 -13.33
CA GLN A 32 -3.00 -7.22 -12.03
C GLN A 32 -3.02 -5.74 -11.63
N LYS A 33 -3.83 -5.40 -10.65
CA LYS A 33 -3.88 -4.04 -10.12
C LYS A 33 -2.60 -3.67 -9.38
N ARG A 34 -1.96 -4.64 -8.71
CA ARG A 34 -0.69 -4.49 -8.02
C ARG A 34 0.24 -5.63 -8.40
N LEU A 35 1.51 -5.30 -8.58
CA LEU A 35 2.55 -6.24 -8.95
C LEU A 35 3.80 -5.97 -8.13
N SER A 36 4.25 -6.97 -7.40
CA SER A 36 5.48 -6.87 -6.63
C SER A 36 6.72 -7.01 -7.51
N LEU A 37 7.85 -6.47 -7.07
CA LEU A 37 9.13 -6.66 -7.78
C LEU A 37 9.52 -8.12 -7.90
N THR A 38 9.25 -8.93 -6.89
CA THR A 38 9.52 -10.36 -6.92
C THR A 38 8.72 -11.06 -8.01
N THR A 39 7.41 -10.80 -8.08
CA THR A 39 6.53 -11.34 -9.13
C THR A 39 6.92 -10.81 -10.50
N LEU A 40 7.26 -9.52 -10.61
CA LEU A 40 7.72 -8.91 -11.85
C LEU A 40 9.02 -9.56 -12.38
N ALA A 41 9.98 -9.82 -11.50
CA ALA A 41 11.21 -10.52 -11.85
C ALA A 41 10.93 -11.92 -12.40
N GLN A 42 10.01 -12.66 -11.78
CA GLN A 42 9.60 -13.99 -12.24
C GLN A 42 8.92 -13.94 -13.62
N LEU A 43 8.04 -12.94 -13.85
CA LEU A 43 7.37 -12.75 -15.15
C LEU A 43 8.38 -12.48 -16.27
N ILE A 44 9.36 -11.61 -16.01
CA ILE A 44 10.42 -11.28 -16.97
C ILE A 44 11.28 -12.51 -17.26
N ALA A 45 11.62 -13.30 -16.24
CA ALA A 45 12.47 -14.49 -16.37
C ALA A 45 11.76 -15.65 -17.09
N CYS A 46 10.47 -15.83 -16.86
CA CYS A 46 9.68 -16.93 -17.43
C CYS A 46 9.22 -16.71 -18.87
N ASP A 47 9.60 -15.60 -19.51
CA ASP A 47 9.21 -15.24 -20.89
C ASP A 47 7.70 -15.23 -21.16
N LYS A 48 6.90 -15.04 -20.11
CA LYS A 48 5.44 -14.99 -20.18
C LYS A 48 4.87 -13.66 -20.69
N VAL A 49 5.74 -12.70 -20.98
CA VAL A 49 5.37 -11.36 -21.46
C VAL A 49 5.25 -11.38 -22.97
N GLN A 50 4.03 -11.14 -23.48
CA GLN A 50 3.66 -11.42 -24.87
C GLN A 50 4.13 -10.38 -25.90
N SER A 51 4.40 -9.12 -25.49
CA SER A 51 4.78 -8.09 -26.45
C SER A 51 6.16 -7.49 -26.17
N GLY A 52 6.88 -7.14 -27.24
CA GLY A 52 8.18 -6.48 -27.10
C GLY A 52 8.12 -5.11 -26.40
N LEU A 53 6.98 -4.40 -26.51
CA LEU A 53 6.73 -3.13 -25.81
C LEU A 53 6.49 -3.38 -24.32
N GLU A 54 5.60 -4.31 -23.98
CA GLU A 54 5.30 -4.68 -22.61
C GLU A 54 6.58 -5.11 -21.87
N ARG A 55 7.36 -6.00 -22.46
CA ARG A 55 8.63 -6.45 -21.88
C ARG A 55 9.60 -5.30 -21.59
N LYS A 56 9.74 -4.36 -22.51
CA LYS A 56 10.60 -3.17 -22.31
C LYS A 56 10.10 -2.29 -21.17
N ILE A 57 8.79 -2.07 -21.07
CA ILE A 57 8.21 -1.27 -19.99
C ILE A 57 8.43 -1.97 -18.64
N LEU A 58 8.18 -3.27 -18.57
CA LEU A 58 8.35 -4.05 -17.34
C LEU A 58 9.82 -4.12 -16.88
N GLN A 59 10.75 -4.30 -17.82
CA GLN A 59 12.19 -4.23 -17.52
C GLN A 59 12.59 -2.84 -17.01
N SER A 60 12.07 -1.78 -17.63
CA SER A 60 12.32 -0.41 -17.20
C SER A 60 11.72 -0.14 -15.81
N ALA A 61 10.51 -0.64 -15.54
CA ALA A 61 9.85 -0.54 -14.25
C ALA A 61 10.65 -1.28 -13.15
N TYR A 62 11.09 -2.51 -13.44
CA TYR A 62 11.94 -3.27 -12.51
C TYR A 62 13.22 -2.51 -12.18
N LYS A 63 13.92 -2.00 -13.20
CA LYS A 63 15.14 -1.21 -13.03
C LYS A 63 14.92 0.05 -12.20
N CYS A 64 13.80 0.76 -12.41
CA CYS A 64 13.45 1.94 -11.64
C CYS A 64 13.25 1.64 -10.16
N CYS A 65 12.39 0.67 -9.87
CA CYS A 65 12.07 0.32 -8.48
C CYS A 65 13.32 -0.23 -7.75
N SER A 66 14.18 -0.98 -8.45
CA SER A 66 15.46 -1.45 -7.89
C SER A 66 16.47 -0.31 -7.62
N LYS A 67 16.26 0.88 -8.21
CA LYS A 67 17.09 2.09 -8.07
C LYS A 67 16.40 3.20 -7.25
N GLN A 68 15.55 2.86 -6.29
CA GLN A 68 14.92 3.79 -5.33
C GLN A 68 13.70 4.59 -5.84
N VAL A 69 13.16 4.35 -7.02
CA VAL A 69 11.83 4.85 -7.37
C VAL A 69 10.81 4.00 -6.62
N ALA A 70 10.06 4.60 -5.69
CA ALA A 70 9.20 3.85 -4.80
C ALA A 70 8.05 3.13 -5.52
N ARG A 71 7.52 3.72 -6.59
CA ARG A 71 6.36 3.22 -7.33
C ARG A 71 6.48 3.48 -8.82
N VAL A 72 6.10 2.50 -9.61
CA VAL A 72 5.94 2.66 -11.06
C VAL A 72 4.52 2.27 -11.44
N HIS A 73 3.83 3.15 -12.12
CA HIS A 73 2.46 2.93 -12.59
C HIS A 73 2.48 2.71 -14.10
N LEU A 74 1.73 1.73 -14.57
CA LEU A 74 1.47 1.48 -15.98
C LEU A 74 -0.01 1.69 -16.25
N ILE A 75 -0.34 2.71 -17.01
CA ILE A 75 -1.72 3.07 -17.36
C ILE A 75 -1.93 3.18 -18.86
N THR A 76 -3.18 3.04 -19.29
CA THR A 76 -3.54 3.12 -20.69
C THR A 76 -3.76 4.57 -21.14
N GLU A 77 -3.33 4.87 -22.38
CA GLU A 77 -3.66 6.13 -23.07
C GLU A 77 -5.10 6.16 -23.63
N LYS A 78 -5.76 5.00 -23.69
CA LYS A 78 -7.07 4.86 -24.33
C LYS A 78 -8.24 5.31 -23.48
N THR A 79 -8.04 5.37 -22.16
CA THR A 79 -9.10 5.71 -21.21
C THR A 79 -8.98 7.16 -20.79
N ASP A 80 -10.00 7.96 -21.08
CA ASP A 80 -10.07 9.33 -20.59
C ASP A 80 -10.11 9.36 -19.06
N GLY A 81 -9.33 10.26 -18.46
CA GLY A 81 -9.22 10.36 -17.01
C GLY A 81 -8.40 9.26 -16.33
N ALA A 82 -7.76 8.33 -17.07
CA ALA A 82 -6.97 7.25 -16.48
C ALA A 82 -5.89 7.76 -15.51
N LEU A 83 -5.21 8.84 -15.86
CA LEU A 83 -4.19 9.46 -15.00
C LEU A 83 -4.79 10.01 -13.70
N LEU A 84 -5.94 10.66 -13.76
CA LEU A 84 -6.62 11.18 -12.58
C LEU A 84 -7.13 10.03 -11.69
N SER A 85 -7.70 8.99 -12.31
CA SER A 85 -8.11 7.79 -11.59
C SER A 85 -6.94 7.15 -10.86
N GLU A 86 -5.79 6.99 -11.53
CA GLU A 86 -4.59 6.38 -10.94
C GLU A 86 -4.02 7.21 -9.78
N LEU A 87 -4.09 8.53 -9.85
CA LEU A 87 -3.52 9.41 -8.83
C LEU A 87 -4.44 9.65 -7.64
N PHE A 88 -5.76 9.65 -7.84
CA PHE A 88 -6.72 10.10 -6.85
C PHE A 88 -7.72 9.05 -6.37
N THR A 89 -7.72 7.84 -6.97
CA THR A 89 -8.57 6.74 -6.51
C THR A 89 -7.74 5.58 -5.98
N ARG A 90 -8.30 4.81 -5.05
CA ARG A 90 -7.64 3.61 -4.49
C ARG A 90 -7.56 2.46 -5.50
N GLU A 91 -8.54 2.38 -6.41
CA GLU A 91 -8.63 1.29 -7.38
C GLU A 91 -7.65 1.45 -8.53
N GLY A 92 -7.26 2.69 -8.83
CA GLY A 92 -6.39 3.01 -9.95
C GLY A 92 -6.97 2.63 -11.31
N ALA A 93 -6.27 2.97 -12.38
CA ALA A 93 -6.68 2.69 -13.75
C ALA A 93 -5.84 1.60 -14.43
N GLY A 94 -4.73 1.19 -13.83
CA GLY A 94 -3.77 0.28 -14.46
C GLY A 94 -3.14 -0.71 -13.51
N THR A 95 -1.81 -0.86 -13.63
CA THR A 95 -0.99 -1.71 -12.76
C THR A 95 0.01 -0.86 -12.01
N LEU A 96 -0.03 -0.94 -10.68
CA LEU A 96 0.99 -0.41 -9.78
C LEU A 96 2.09 -1.46 -9.58
N ILE A 97 3.32 -1.08 -9.84
CA ILE A 97 4.53 -1.87 -9.57
C ILE A 97 5.28 -1.20 -8.42
N SER A 98 5.53 -1.95 -7.37
CA SER A 98 6.28 -1.46 -6.21
C SER A 98 7.12 -2.57 -5.59
N GLU A 99 8.09 -2.17 -4.78
CA GLU A 99 8.79 -3.13 -3.93
C GLU A 99 7.79 -3.81 -2.97
N ASP A 100 8.00 -5.08 -2.69
CA ASP A 100 7.26 -5.80 -1.64
C ASP A 100 7.61 -5.18 -0.27
N LYS A 101 7.07 -4.02 0.01
CA LYS A 101 7.05 -3.53 1.37
C LYS A 101 5.89 -4.26 2.05
N SER A 102 6.24 -5.22 2.87
CA SER A 102 5.29 -5.83 3.79
C SER A 102 4.65 -4.76 4.69
N GLU A 103 3.45 -5.00 5.12
CA GLU A 103 2.82 -4.22 6.17
C GLU A 103 3.80 -4.07 7.34
N THR A 104 3.91 -2.85 7.86
CA THR A 104 4.79 -2.59 8.98
C THR A 104 3.96 -2.53 10.25
N ILE A 105 4.17 -3.48 11.15
CA ILE A 105 3.60 -3.44 12.50
C ILE A 105 4.62 -2.76 13.40
N ARG A 106 4.19 -1.69 14.07
CA ARG A 106 5.03 -0.94 15.02
C ARG A 106 4.19 -0.33 16.13
N GLN A 107 4.85 0.08 17.20
CA GLN A 107 4.24 0.91 18.22
C GLN A 107 3.79 2.24 17.63
N ALA A 108 2.63 2.71 18.06
CA ALA A 108 2.05 3.98 17.58
C ALA A 108 2.83 5.18 18.13
N LYS A 109 2.75 6.28 17.40
CA LYS A 109 3.33 7.57 17.76
C LYS A 109 2.26 8.64 17.80
N ILE A 110 2.55 9.78 18.39
CA ILE A 110 1.64 10.93 18.47
C ILE A 110 1.10 11.32 17.07
N GLU A 111 1.94 11.20 16.04
CA GLU A 111 1.58 11.50 14.65
C GLU A 111 0.49 10.56 14.09
N ASP A 112 0.33 9.37 14.67
CA ASP A 112 -0.64 8.35 14.23
C ASP A 112 -2.05 8.58 14.78
N ILE A 113 -2.25 9.51 15.73
CA ILE A 113 -3.54 9.75 16.39
C ILE A 113 -4.65 10.08 15.41
N GLY A 114 -4.35 10.83 14.34
CA GLY A 114 -5.31 11.12 13.29
C GLY A 114 -5.84 9.84 12.62
N GLY A 115 -4.95 8.97 12.18
CA GLY A 115 -5.31 7.68 11.59
C GLY A 115 -5.99 6.72 12.58
N LEU A 116 -5.57 6.72 13.85
CA LEU A 116 -6.25 5.96 14.91
C LEU A 116 -7.70 6.40 15.08
N LEU A 117 -7.96 7.71 15.16
CA LEU A 117 -9.30 8.25 15.28
C LEU A 117 -10.16 7.91 14.06
N GLU A 118 -9.64 8.06 12.85
CA GLU A 118 -10.35 7.67 11.63
C GLU A 118 -10.76 6.20 11.63
N LEU A 119 -9.92 5.33 12.19
CA LEU A 119 -10.15 3.90 12.24
C LEU A 119 -11.14 3.49 13.34
N ILE A 120 -11.05 4.09 14.54
CA ILE A 120 -11.84 3.66 15.71
C ILE A 120 -13.19 4.40 15.83
N GLN A 121 -13.28 5.67 15.43
CA GLN A 121 -14.52 6.46 15.59
C GLN A 121 -15.77 5.81 14.97
N PRO A 122 -15.73 5.22 13.75
CA PRO A 122 -16.88 4.53 13.19
C PRO A 122 -17.33 3.32 14.05
N LEU A 123 -16.39 2.64 14.69
CA LEU A 123 -16.66 1.50 15.56
C LEU A 123 -17.21 1.94 16.93
N GLU A 124 -16.72 3.05 17.46
CA GLU A 124 -17.24 3.70 18.66
C GLU A 124 -18.69 4.20 18.48
N GLN A 125 -18.98 4.82 17.33
CA GLN A 125 -20.33 5.27 16.99
C GLN A 125 -21.33 4.12 16.90
N ARG A 126 -20.86 2.95 16.47
CA ARG A 126 -21.66 1.71 16.41
C ARG A 126 -21.74 0.96 17.75
N GLY A 127 -21.09 1.46 18.79
CA GLY A 127 -21.05 0.83 20.09
C GLY A 127 -20.20 -0.47 20.18
N ILE A 128 -19.34 -0.70 19.17
CA ILE A 128 -18.43 -1.86 19.12
C ILE A 128 -17.20 -1.61 19.98
N LEU A 129 -16.70 -0.38 20.00
CA LEU A 129 -15.59 0.05 20.83
C LEU A 129 -16.04 1.08 21.86
N VAL A 130 -15.37 1.09 23.00
CA VAL A 130 -15.56 2.13 24.03
C VAL A 130 -14.98 3.44 23.52
N LYS A 131 -15.75 4.54 23.65
CA LYS A 131 -15.31 5.87 23.24
C LYS A 131 -14.05 6.30 24.00
N ARG A 132 -13.10 6.84 23.24
CA ARG A 132 -11.86 7.44 23.74
C ARG A 132 -11.74 8.87 23.25
N SER A 133 -11.43 9.79 24.14
CA SER A 133 -11.10 11.14 23.73
C SER A 133 -9.69 11.18 23.11
N ARG A 134 -9.44 12.21 22.34
CA ARG A 134 -8.12 12.43 21.73
C ARG A 134 -7.03 12.53 22.80
N GLU A 135 -7.30 13.26 23.87
CA GLU A 135 -6.38 13.44 24.99
C GLU A 135 -6.01 12.11 25.66
N ARG A 136 -7.02 11.22 25.77
CA ARG A 136 -6.78 9.88 26.31
C ARG A 136 -5.90 9.05 25.39
N LEU A 137 -6.10 9.12 24.08
CA LEU A 137 -5.25 8.43 23.10
C LEU A 137 -3.82 8.97 23.13
N GLU A 138 -3.64 10.28 23.32
CA GLU A 138 -2.32 10.90 23.46
C GLU A 138 -1.56 10.38 24.68
N VAL A 139 -2.25 10.18 25.80
CA VAL A 139 -1.67 9.63 27.03
C VAL A 139 -1.36 8.14 26.92
N GLU A 140 -2.24 7.39 26.24
CA GLU A 140 -2.15 5.94 26.11
C GLU A 140 -1.42 5.50 24.83
N ILE A 141 -0.84 6.40 24.03
CA ILE A 141 -0.32 6.12 22.68
C ILE A 141 0.72 5.00 22.65
N GLU A 142 1.54 4.89 23.67
CA GLU A 142 2.58 3.86 23.80
C GLU A 142 2.01 2.45 23.98
N GLN A 143 0.75 2.34 24.36
CA GLN A 143 0.05 1.06 24.46
C GLN A 143 -0.47 0.56 23.11
N PHE A 144 -0.55 1.45 22.12
CA PHE A 144 -1.08 1.14 20.80
C PHE A 144 0.00 0.62 19.86
N TYR A 145 -0.37 -0.41 19.10
CA TYR A 145 0.36 -0.93 17.95
C TYR A 145 -0.48 -0.72 16.70
N VAL A 146 0.17 -0.31 15.63
CA VAL A 146 -0.47 0.00 14.36
C VAL A 146 0.14 -0.82 13.24
N SER A 147 -0.72 -1.32 12.37
CA SER A 147 -0.32 -1.89 11.07
C SER A 147 -0.46 -0.82 10.01
N ILE A 148 0.63 -0.51 9.35
CA ILE A 148 0.71 0.53 8.32
C ILE A 148 0.91 -0.12 6.96
N HIS A 149 0.03 0.23 6.02
CA HIS A 149 0.18 -0.15 4.64
C HIS A 149 1.44 0.48 4.02
N PRO A 150 2.10 -0.16 3.05
CA PRO A 150 3.25 0.43 2.34
C PRO A 150 3.00 1.81 1.75
N GLU A 151 1.76 2.16 1.47
CA GLU A 151 1.36 3.49 1.00
C GLU A 151 1.20 4.52 2.12
N GLY A 152 1.42 4.13 3.37
CA GLY A 152 1.45 5.04 4.51
C GLY A 152 0.12 5.23 5.24
N PHE A 153 -0.97 4.58 4.84
CA PHE A 153 -2.23 4.64 5.59
C PHE A 153 -2.35 3.48 6.60
N MET A 154 -3.15 3.69 7.62
CA MET A 154 -3.33 2.72 8.70
C MET A 154 -4.30 1.60 8.28
N LEU A 155 -3.84 0.34 8.40
CA LEU A 155 -4.63 -0.86 8.12
C LEU A 155 -5.37 -1.36 9.34
N GLY A 156 -4.77 -1.23 10.51
CA GLY A 156 -5.34 -1.69 11.75
C GLY A 156 -4.60 -1.17 12.97
N CYS A 157 -5.21 -1.33 14.12
CA CYS A 157 -4.60 -1.05 15.41
C CYS A 157 -5.04 -2.06 16.47
N ALA A 158 -4.23 -2.19 17.50
CA ALA A 158 -4.57 -2.88 18.75
C ALA A 158 -3.85 -2.19 19.90
N ALA A 159 -4.49 -2.12 21.07
CA ALA A 159 -3.83 -1.66 22.27
C ALA A 159 -3.51 -2.86 23.18
N LEU A 160 -2.33 -2.83 23.80
CA LEU A 160 -1.90 -3.82 24.78
C LEU A 160 -1.68 -3.11 26.12
N TYR A 161 -2.53 -3.43 27.10
CA TYR A 161 -2.42 -2.93 28.47
C TYR A 161 -1.80 -4.00 29.35
N PRO A 162 -0.60 -3.79 29.91
CA PRO A 162 -0.02 -4.72 30.86
C PRO A 162 -0.85 -4.72 32.14
N LEU A 163 -1.26 -5.92 32.60
CA LEU A 163 -1.99 -6.13 33.84
C LEU A 163 -1.07 -6.62 34.96
N ASP A 164 -0.07 -7.43 34.60
CA ASP A 164 0.90 -8.04 35.52
C ASP A 164 2.19 -8.36 34.75
N GLU A 165 3.23 -8.86 35.41
CA GLU A 165 4.51 -9.21 34.78
C GLU A 165 4.38 -10.18 33.60
N ASN A 166 3.36 -11.05 33.59
CA ASN A 166 3.13 -12.08 32.58
C ASN A 166 1.74 -12.03 31.92
N MET A 167 0.94 -10.99 32.21
CA MET A 167 -0.41 -10.86 31.66
C MET A 167 -0.64 -9.47 31.08
N GLY A 168 -1.38 -9.43 29.99
CA GLY A 168 -1.82 -8.19 29.38
C GLY A 168 -3.18 -8.32 28.73
N GLU A 169 -3.92 -7.24 28.70
CA GLU A 169 -5.21 -7.13 28.01
C GLU A 169 -5.00 -6.56 26.62
N ILE A 170 -5.49 -7.26 25.60
CA ILE A 170 -5.58 -6.74 24.24
C ILE A 170 -6.94 -6.04 24.10
N ALA A 171 -6.91 -4.76 23.83
CA ALA A 171 -8.10 -3.95 23.67
C ALA A 171 -8.04 -3.11 22.39
N CYS A 172 -9.15 -2.44 22.04
CA CYS A 172 -9.24 -1.53 20.92
C CYS A 172 -8.71 -2.11 19.59
N VAL A 173 -9.02 -3.39 19.31
CA VAL A 173 -8.67 -4.02 18.04
C VAL A 173 -9.58 -3.48 16.94
N ALA A 174 -9.01 -2.83 15.96
CA ALA A 174 -9.72 -2.31 14.81
C ALA A 174 -8.95 -2.58 13.52
N THR A 175 -9.68 -2.88 12.45
CA THR A 175 -9.13 -3.09 11.11
C THR A 175 -9.88 -2.22 10.12
N HIS A 176 -9.17 -1.67 9.16
CA HIS A 176 -9.77 -0.86 8.09
C HIS A 176 -10.81 -1.69 7.33
N PRO A 177 -12.02 -1.15 7.07
CA PRO A 177 -13.13 -1.89 6.48
C PRO A 177 -12.79 -2.63 5.19
N ASP A 178 -12.00 -2.01 4.33
CA ASP A 178 -11.62 -2.56 3.02
C ASP A 178 -10.62 -3.73 3.13
N PHE A 179 -10.05 -3.96 4.32
CA PHE A 179 -9.01 -4.97 4.57
C PHE A 179 -9.39 -6.03 5.60
N THR A 180 -10.63 -6.04 6.07
CA THR A 180 -11.13 -6.97 7.11
C THR A 180 -11.07 -8.45 6.71
N LYS A 181 -10.87 -8.78 5.44
CA LYS A 181 -10.81 -10.18 4.94
C LYS A 181 -9.41 -10.68 4.65
N GLN A 182 -8.37 -9.91 4.92
CA GLN A 182 -6.98 -10.24 4.56
C GLN A 182 -6.15 -10.79 5.72
N GLY A 183 -6.76 -11.11 6.87
CA GLY A 183 -6.08 -11.73 8.01
C GLY A 183 -5.19 -10.78 8.83
N THR A 184 -5.31 -9.48 8.64
CA THR A 184 -4.51 -8.45 9.34
C THR A 184 -4.73 -8.45 10.87
N ALA A 185 -5.78 -9.11 11.37
CA ALA A 185 -6.10 -9.23 12.79
C ALA A 185 -6.13 -10.69 13.30
N SER A 186 -5.47 -11.61 12.59
CA SER A 186 -5.41 -13.04 12.96
C SER A 186 -4.11 -13.35 13.66
#